data_fb36ca76c65222e1e405950cadb426a6
#
_entry.id   fb36ca76c65222e1e405950cadb426a6
#
_cell.length_a   1.000
_cell.length_b   1.000
_cell.length_c   1.000
_cell.angle_alpha   90.00
_cell.angle_beta   90.00
_cell.angle_gamma   90.00
#
_symmetry.space_group_name_H-M   'P 1'
#
loop_
_entity.id
_entity.type
_entity.pdbx_description
1 polymer ?
#
loop_
_entity_poly.entity_id
_entity_poly.type
_entity_poly.pdbx_seq_one_letter_code
_entity_poly.pdbx_strand_id
1 'polypeptide(L)'
;MQTTVKYIVTTIIAALLLMSCNDGVTLQRYYVDNQESTNFTTVDLPVSIIKLDETKLTEEQKEAYNSVKRLNFLGYKYDESNEAEYNAELVKVKTILKNKKYSDLMDFNDKSAKISVKYLGDGDESDEFIVFASSKEMGFGIVRILGDNMSPEKMMTLADAMKNSDIDESQLGDIMNFFK
;
A
#
# COMPACT_ATOMS: atom_id res chain seq x y z
N MET A 1 -30.03 46.19 -6.09
CA MET A 1 -28.66 45.87 -6.51
C MET A 1 -27.85 45.09 -5.46
N GLN A 2 -27.84 45.44 -4.17
CA GLN A 2 -27.07 44.69 -3.14
C GLN A 2 -27.54 43.26 -2.92
N THR A 3 -28.82 42.96 -3.01
CA THR A 3 -29.36 41.61 -2.85
C THR A 3 -28.97 40.66 -4.02
N THR A 4 -29.04 41.15 -5.24
CA THR A 4 -28.66 40.37 -6.45
C THR A 4 -27.17 39.98 -6.45
N VAL A 5 -26.30 40.92 -6.01
CA VAL A 5 -24.86 40.66 -5.89
C VAL A 5 -24.57 39.60 -4.83
N LYS A 6 -25.28 39.61 -3.69
CA LYS A 6 -25.16 38.60 -2.64
C LYS A 6 -25.51 37.21 -3.17
N TYR A 7 -26.60 37.03 -3.90
CA TYR A 7 -26.98 35.74 -4.46
C TYR A 7 -25.98 35.25 -5.51
N ILE A 8 -25.46 36.13 -6.36
CA ILE A 8 -24.42 35.77 -7.34
C ILE A 8 -23.15 35.27 -6.65
N VAL A 9 -22.68 36.01 -5.62
CA VAL A 9 -21.49 35.63 -4.85
C VAL A 9 -21.71 34.30 -4.13
N THR A 10 -22.89 34.10 -3.50
CA THR A 10 -23.20 32.82 -2.83
C THR A 10 -23.25 31.65 -3.80
N THR A 11 -23.82 31.87 -5.00
CA THR A 11 -23.87 30.79 -6.04
C THR A 11 -22.47 30.43 -6.57
N ILE A 12 -21.60 31.44 -6.76
CA ILE A 12 -20.20 31.20 -7.20
C ILE A 12 -19.42 30.44 -6.13
N ILE A 13 -19.56 30.80 -4.85
CA ILE A 13 -18.92 30.11 -3.74
C ILE A 13 -19.43 28.66 -3.65
N ALA A 14 -20.75 28.45 -3.77
CA ALA A 14 -21.33 27.10 -3.79
C ALA A 14 -20.85 26.27 -4.97
N ALA A 15 -20.69 26.86 -6.15
CA ALA A 15 -20.15 26.18 -7.33
C ALA A 15 -18.65 25.79 -7.18
N LEU A 16 -17.87 26.64 -6.52
CA LEU A 16 -16.45 26.35 -6.23
C LEU A 16 -16.26 25.23 -5.21
N LEU A 17 -17.20 25.04 -4.27
CA LEU A 17 -17.15 23.95 -3.31
C LEU A 17 -17.49 22.58 -3.93
N LEU A 18 -18.10 22.54 -5.12
CA LEU A 18 -18.40 21.33 -5.86
C LEU A 18 -17.23 20.84 -6.73
N MET A 19 -16.17 21.62 -6.88
CA MET A 19 -14.91 21.16 -7.48
C MET A 19 -14.12 20.36 -6.43
N SER A 20 -14.75 19.32 -5.87
CA SER A 20 -14.07 18.32 -5.04
C SER A 20 -13.00 17.66 -5.90
N CYS A 21 -11.78 17.67 -5.41
CA CYS A 21 -10.64 17.04 -6.06
C CYS A 21 -10.99 15.62 -6.50
N ASN A 22 -11.01 15.38 -7.80
CA ASN A 22 -11.10 14.05 -8.34
C ASN A 22 -9.66 13.48 -8.39
N ASP A 23 -9.14 13.08 -7.24
CA ASP A 23 -7.80 12.49 -7.11
C ASP A 23 -7.69 11.10 -7.77
N GLY A 24 -8.72 10.72 -8.53
CA GLY A 24 -8.81 9.40 -9.14
C GLY A 24 -9.02 8.29 -8.11
N VAL A 25 -8.87 7.05 -8.54
CA VAL A 25 -8.96 5.89 -7.64
C VAL A 25 -7.72 5.85 -6.77
N THR A 26 -7.91 5.88 -5.44
CA THR A 26 -6.82 5.74 -4.46
C THR A 26 -6.55 4.27 -4.18
N LEU A 27 -5.35 3.94 -3.69
CA LEU A 27 -5.03 2.57 -3.29
C LEU A 27 -5.96 2.07 -2.18
N GLN A 28 -6.30 2.94 -1.22
CA GLN A 28 -7.26 2.61 -0.17
C GLN A 28 -8.65 2.26 -0.75
N ARG A 29 -9.13 3.05 -1.72
CA ARG A 29 -10.40 2.75 -2.37
C ARG A 29 -10.33 1.45 -3.17
N TYR A 30 -9.27 1.25 -3.91
CA TYR A 30 -9.04 0.01 -4.65
C TYR A 30 -9.06 -1.21 -3.72
N TYR A 31 -8.49 -1.09 -2.53
CA TYR A 31 -8.50 -2.12 -1.50
C TYR A 31 -9.92 -2.45 -1.05
N VAL A 32 -10.71 -1.43 -0.67
CA VAL A 32 -12.10 -1.58 -0.21
C VAL A 32 -12.99 -2.16 -1.30
N ASP A 33 -12.84 -1.69 -2.54
CA ASP A 33 -13.67 -2.13 -3.68
C ASP A 33 -13.41 -3.62 -4.05
N ASN A 34 -12.24 -4.18 -3.69
CA ASN A 34 -11.84 -5.54 -4.06
C ASN A 34 -11.80 -6.54 -2.89
N GLN A 35 -12.01 -6.10 -1.64
CA GLN A 35 -11.90 -6.96 -0.46
C GLN A 35 -12.90 -8.12 -0.42
N GLU A 36 -14.04 -8.01 -1.11
CA GLU A 36 -15.09 -9.05 -1.19
C GLU A 36 -15.10 -9.75 -2.56
N SER A 37 -14.17 -9.43 -3.46
CA SER A 37 -14.10 -10.03 -4.78
C SER A 37 -13.47 -11.43 -4.73
N THR A 38 -14.05 -12.38 -5.43
CA THR A 38 -13.59 -13.79 -5.45
C THR A 38 -12.20 -14.00 -6.05
N ASN A 39 -11.72 -13.05 -6.87
CA ASN A 39 -10.41 -13.12 -7.51
C ASN A 39 -9.31 -12.50 -6.66
N PHE A 40 -9.69 -11.89 -5.53
CA PHE A 40 -8.76 -11.27 -4.60
C PHE A 40 -8.75 -12.00 -3.25
N THR A 41 -7.62 -11.90 -2.58
CA THR A 41 -7.54 -12.22 -1.15
C THR A 41 -7.05 -11.01 -0.38
N THR A 42 -7.64 -10.77 0.78
CA THR A 42 -7.24 -9.70 1.70
C THR A 42 -6.97 -10.28 3.07
N VAL A 43 -5.88 -9.85 3.68
CA VAL A 43 -5.51 -10.26 5.04
C VAL A 43 -5.00 -9.05 5.80
N ASP A 44 -5.54 -8.83 6.99
CA ASP A 44 -4.98 -7.90 7.95
C ASP A 44 -3.99 -8.65 8.84
N LEU A 45 -2.74 -8.21 8.80
CA LEU A 45 -1.64 -8.84 9.51
C LEU A 45 -1.20 -7.95 10.68
N PRO A 46 -1.07 -8.50 11.87
CA PRO A 46 -0.47 -7.78 12.98
C PRO A 46 1.03 -7.59 12.74
N VAL A 47 1.60 -6.52 13.28
CA VAL A 47 3.06 -6.28 13.16
C VAL A 47 3.89 -7.40 13.78
N SER A 48 3.34 -8.08 14.79
CA SER A 48 3.95 -9.24 15.46
C SER A 48 4.16 -10.47 14.57
N ILE A 49 3.66 -10.45 13.30
CA ILE A 49 4.00 -11.47 12.29
C ILE A 49 5.51 -11.47 12.01
N ILE A 50 6.15 -10.33 12.17
CA ILE A 50 7.61 -10.17 12.08
C ILE A 50 8.15 -10.50 13.48
N LYS A 51 8.74 -11.68 13.64
CA LYS A 51 9.34 -12.12 14.89
C LYS A 51 10.72 -11.47 15.06
N LEU A 52 10.75 -10.23 15.55
CA LEU A 52 11.98 -9.56 15.94
C LEU A 52 12.30 -9.86 17.41
N ASP A 53 13.54 -10.26 17.67
CA ASP A 53 14.06 -10.34 19.05
C ASP A 53 14.38 -8.92 19.54
N GLU A 54 13.41 -8.29 20.18
CA GLU A 54 13.53 -6.89 20.64
C GLU A 54 14.72 -6.66 21.57
N THR A 55 15.25 -7.73 22.21
CA THR A 55 16.44 -7.62 23.07
C THR A 55 17.74 -7.39 22.29
N LYS A 56 17.72 -7.70 20.98
CA LYS A 56 18.86 -7.53 20.06
C LYS A 56 18.76 -6.29 19.19
N LEU A 57 17.62 -5.59 19.22
CA LEU A 57 17.42 -4.39 18.42
C LEU A 57 18.12 -3.19 19.03
N THR A 58 18.69 -2.34 18.18
CA THR A 58 19.12 -0.99 18.58
C THR A 58 17.90 -0.12 18.90
N GLU A 59 18.10 1.02 19.57
CA GLU A 59 17.00 1.93 19.88
C GLU A 59 16.35 2.48 18.60
N GLU A 60 17.13 2.77 17.55
CA GLU A 60 16.60 3.19 16.24
C GLU A 60 15.76 2.08 15.58
N GLN A 61 16.17 0.81 15.70
CA GLN A 61 15.41 -0.32 15.18
C GLN A 61 14.09 -0.53 15.94
N LYS A 62 14.11 -0.36 17.26
CA LYS A 62 12.87 -0.40 18.08
C LYS A 62 11.93 0.73 17.72
N GLU A 63 12.45 1.95 17.56
CA GLU A 63 11.66 3.10 17.14
C GLU A 63 11.02 2.86 15.77
N ALA A 64 11.77 2.35 14.80
CA ALA A 64 11.28 2.00 13.48
C ALA A 64 10.20 0.91 13.54
N TYR A 65 10.39 -0.16 14.33
CA TYR A 65 9.41 -1.22 14.52
C TYR A 65 8.12 -0.68 15.16
N ASN A 66 8.25 0.12 16.21
CA ASN A 66 7.12 0.69 16.95
C ASN A 66 6.32 1.74 16.15
N SER A 67 6.91 2.32 15.10
CA SER A 67 6.22 3.25 14.19
C SER A 67 5.18 2.53 13.31
N VAL A 68 5.36 1.24 13.05
CA VAL A 68 4.41 0.41 12.29
C VAL A 68 3.29 -0.06 13.22
N LYS A 69 2.03 0.06 12.78
CA LYS A 69 0.84 -0.34 13.57
C LYS A 69 0.13 -1.55 13.00
N ARG A 70 0.07 -1.67 11.67
CA ARG A 70 -0.59 -2.79 11.00
C ARG A 70 -0.13 -2.93 9.56
N LEU A 71 -0.35 -4.11 9.03
CA LEU A 71 -0.08 -4.48 7.65
C LEU A 71 -1.39 -4.95 7.02
N ASN A 72 -1.74 -4.41 5.84
CA ASN A 72 -2.89 -4.89 5.08
C ASN A 72 -2.36 -5.52 3.79
N PHE A 73 -2.68 -6.77 3.56
CA PHE A 73 -2.34 -7.48 2.33
C PHE A 73 -3.55 -7.56 1.39
N LEU A 74 -3.32 -7.33 0.10
CA LEU A 74 -4.24 -7.59 -1.00
C LEU A 74 -3.48 -8.37 -2.07
N GLY A 75 -3.97 -9.53 -2.46
CA GLY A 75 -3.40 -10.35 -3.52
C GLY A 75 -4.39 -10.63 -4.64
N TYR A 76 -3.90 -10.72 -5.87
CA TYR A 76 -4.61 -11.21 -7.04
C TYR A 76 -3.83 -12.37 -7.66
N LYS A 77 -4.45 -13.54 -7.74
CA LYS A 77 -3.82 -14.74 -8.30
C LYS A 77 -3.92 -14.72 -9.82
N TYR A 78 -2.79 -14.98 -10.49
CA TYR A 78 -2.77 -15.23 -11.92
C TYR A 78 -3.16 -16.68 -12.21
N ASP A 79 -3.97 -16.86 -13.23
CA ASP A 79 -4.28 -18.13 -13.86
C ASP A 79 -4.43 -17.88 -15.36
N GLU A 80 -4.11 -18.89 -16.19
CA GLU A 80 -4.23 -18.73 -17.66
C GLU A 80 -5.65 -18.38 -18.11
N SER A 81 -6.67 -18.81 -17.35
CA SER A 81 -8.07 -18.51 -17.64
C SER A 81 -8.47 -17.07 -17.32
N ASN A 82 -7.70 -16.34 -16.49
CA ASN A 82 -7.99 -14.97 -16.08
C ASN A 82 -6.98 -13.92 -16.61
N GLU A 83 -6.15 -14.29 -17.59
CA GLU A 83 -5.05 -13.43 -18.06
C GLU A 83 -5.50 -12.01 -18.44
N ALA A 84 -6.62 -11.88 -19.14
CA ALA A 84 -7.14 -10.57 -19.56
C ALA A 84 -7.54 -9.70 -18.36
N GLU A 85 -8.20 -10.29 -17.37
CA GLU A 85 -8.61 -9.63 -16.13
C GLU A 85 -7.39 -9.27 -15.27
N TYR A 86 -6.46 -10.21 -15.10
CA TYR A 86 -5.19 -9.97 -14.41
C TYR A 86 -4.46 -8.75 -15.00
N ASN A 87 -4.30 -8.70 -16.33
CA ASN A 87 -3.64 -7.59 -16.98
C ASN A 87 -4.36 -6.26 -16.76
N ALA A 88 -5.70 -6.27 -16.79
CA ALA A 88 -6.51 -5.08 -16.50
C ALA A 88 -6.31 -4.58 -15.06
N GLU A 89 -6.35 -5.49 -14.08
CA GLU A 89 -6.13 -5.17 -12.66
C GLU A 89 -4.69 -4.69 -12.41
N LEU A 90 -3.71 -5.35 -13.02
CA LEU A 90 -2.31 -4.95 -12.93
C LEU A 90 -2.08 -3.52 -13.47
N VAL A 91 -2.76 -3.15 -14.56
CA VAL A 91 -2.71 -1.78 -15.12
C VAL A 91 -3.35 -0.77 -14.17
N LYS A 92 -4.50 -1.11 -13.55
CA LYS A 92 -5.16 -0.24 -12.55
C LYS A 92 -4.23 0.05 -11.37
N VAL A 93 -3.67 -1.00 -10.76
CA VAL A 93 -2.74 -0.84 -9.63
C VAL A 93 -1.53 0.02 -10.01
N LYS A 94 -0.90 -0.28 -11.14
CA LYS A 94 0.24 0.51 -11.63
C LYS A 94 -0.13 1.96 -11.91
N THR A 95 -1.34 2.22 -12.39
CA THR A 95 -1.83 3.59 -12.62
C THR A 95 -2.04 4.34 -11.31
N ILE A 96 -2.62 3.67 -10.30
CA ILE A 96 -2.77 4.23 -8.96
C ILE A 96 -1.41 4.59 -8.37
N LEU A 97 -0.44 3.65 -8.42
CA LEU A 97 0.88 3.82 -7.82
C LEU A 97 1.79 4.80 -8.60
N LYS A 98 1.42 5.19 -9.82
CA LYS A 98 2.07 6.27 -10.59
C LYS A 98 1.58 7.66 -10.23
N ASN A 99 0.53 7.78 -9.42
CA ASN A 99 0.06 9.09 -8.97
C ASN A 99 1.16 9.80 -8.18
N LYS A 100 1.32 11.11 -8.40
CA LYS A 100 2.36 11.96 -7.78
C LYS A 100 2.36 11.96 -6.25
N LYS A 101 1.26 11.54 -5.62
CA LYS A 101 1.20 11.40 -4.16
C LYS A 101 2.01 10.23 -3.59
N TYR A 102 2.43 9.28 -4.45
CA TYR A 102 3.28 8.17 -4.06
C TYR A 102 4.70 8.44 -4.53
N SER A 103 5.62 8.54 -3.59
CA SER A 103 7.05 8.68 -3.86
C SER A 103 7.72 7.31 -3.92
N ASP A 104 8.68 7.16 -4.83
CA ASP A 104 9.46 5.94 -4.96
C ASP A 104 10.51 5.88 -3.85
N LEU A 105 10.60 4.74 -3.17
CA LEU A 105 11.67 4.46 -2.21
C LEU A 105 12.68 3.48 -2.79
N MET A 106 12.21 2.39 -3.41
CA MET A 106 13.09 1.31 -3.83
C MET A 106 12.41 0.43 -4.88
N ASP A 107 13.18 -0.02 -5.87
CA ASP A 107 12.74 -0.97 -6.89
C ASP A 107 13.69 -2.16 -6.97
N PHE A 108 13.14 -3.38 -6.95
CA PHE A 108 13.86 -4.63 -7.16
C PHE A 108 13.27 -5.35 -8.37
N ASN A 109 14.14 -5.81 -9.24
CA ASN A 109 13.75 -6.64 -10.37
C ASN A 109 14.52 -7.95 -10.29
N ASP A 110 13.82 -9.04 -10.05
CA ASP A 110 14.32 -10.39 -10.23
C ASP A 110 13.69 -11.01 -11.47
N LYS A 111 14.25 -12.15 -11.94
CA LYS A 111 13.74 -12.87 -13.13
C LYS A 111 12.28 -13.29 -12.99
N SER A 112 11.84 -13.60 -11.77
CA SER A 112 10.51 -14.10 -11.44
C SER A 112 9.52 -13.04 -10.98
N ALA A 113 9.99 -11.92 -10.41
CA ALA A 113 9.12 -10.90 -9.82
C ALA A 113 9.71 -9.49 -9.94
N LYS A 114 8.81 -8.52 -10.00
CA LYS A 114 9.12 -7.09 -9.87
C LYS A 114 8.54 -6.61 -8.56
N ILE A 115 9.37 -5.99 -7.73
CA ILE A 115 8.97 -5.44 -6.43
C ILE A 115 9.28 -3.96 -6.43
N SER A 116 8.30 -3.14 -6.08
CA SER A 116 8.51 -1.71 -5.83
C SER A 116 8.02 -1.34 -4.44
N VAL A 117 8.79 -0.50 -3.78
CA VAL A 117 8.45 0.07 -2.48
C VAL A 117 8.22 1.56 -2.66
N LYS A 118 7.08 2.03 -2.21
CA LYS A 118 6.67 3.43 -2.29
C LYS A 118 6.15 3.89 -0.93
N TYR A 119 5.98 5.21 -0.78
CA TYR A 119 5.33 5.78 0.38
C TYR A 119 4.40 6.93 -0.03
N LEU A 120 3.42 7.21 0.82
CA LEU A 120 2.45 8.28 0.59
C LEU A 120 3.05 9.62 1.02
N GLY A 121 3.12 10.58 0.10
CA GLY A 121 3.70 11.90 0.33
C GLY A 121 5.07 12.07 -0.31
N ASP A 122 5.68 13.21 -0.03
CA ASP A 122 6.98 13.65 -0.56
C ASP A 122 7.90 14.18 0.55
N GLY A 123 7.50 14.04 1.80
CA GLY A 123 8.22 14.50 2.97
C GLY A 123 9.04 13.41 3.67
N ASP A 124 9.62 13.81 4.79
CA ASP A 124 10.44 12.93 5.61
C ASP A 124 9.61 11.96 6.47
N GLU A 125 8.30 12.21 6.62
CA GLU A 125 7.37 11.37 7.37
C GLU A 125 6.20 10.93 6.48
N SER A 126 5.72 9.73 6.73
CA SER A 126 4.58 9.14 6.02
C SER A 126 3.81 8.19 6.94
N ASP A 127 2.48 8.19 6.80
CA ASP A 127 1.59 7.27 7.52
C ASP A 127 1.36 5.97 6.76
N GLU A 128 1.85 5.87 5.51
CA GLU A 128 1.63 4.70 4.65
C GLU A 128 2.86 4.41 3.77
N PHE A 129 3.38 3.19 3.88
CA PHE A 129 4.32 2.60 2.95
C PHE A 129 3.64 1.46 2.18
N ILE A 130 4.03 1.27 0.93
CA ILE A 130 3.44 0.29 0.04
C ILE A 130 4.55 -0.59 -0.54
N VAL A 131 4.42 -1.90 -0.36
CA VAL A 131 5.22 -2.90 -1.08
C VAL A 131 4.31 -3.52 -2.14
N PHE A 132 4.63 -3.31 -3.39
CA PHE A 132 3.93 -3.91 -4.53
C PHE A 132 4.83 -4.93 -5.20
N ALA A 133 4.38 -6.17 -5.30
CA ALA A 133 5.08 -7.25 -5.99
C ALA A 133 4.21 -7.80 -7.12
N SER A 134 4.78 -8.07 -8.28
CA SER A 134 4.07 -8.70 -9.41
C SER A 134 4.93 -9.75 -10.09
N SER A 135 4.32 -10.90 -10.37
CA SER A 135 4.89 -12.03 -11.10
C SER A 135 3.97 -12.43 -12.25
N LYS A 136 4.56 -12.91 -13.35
CA LYS A 136 3.77 -13.44 -14.47
C LYS A 136 3.24 -14.86 -14.21
N GLU A 137 3.77 -15.53 -13.21
CA GLU A 137 3.40 -16.92 -12.88
C GLU A 137 2.42 -16.99 -11.71
N MET A 138 2.56 -16.09 -10.73
CA MET A 138 1.76 -16.16 -9.50
C MET A 138 0.66 -15.10 -9.43
N GLY A 139 0.87 -13.92 -10.04
CA GLY A 139 -0.04 -12.80 -9.92
C GLY A 139 0.61 -11.56 -9.31
N PHE A 140 -0.13 -10.77 -8.53
CA PHE A 140 0.43 -9.64 -7.80
C PHE A 140 -0.05 -9.57 -6.36
N GLY A 141 0.76 -8.94 -5.52
CA GLY A 141 0.43 -8.64 -4.14
C GLY A 141 0.78 -7.20 -3.78
N ILE A 142 -0.01 -6.62 -2.89
CA ILE A 142 0.19 -5.30 -2.33
C ILE A 142 0.17 -5.45 -0.82
N VAL A 143 1.23 -4.98 -0.14
CA VAL A 143 1.24 -4.81 1.31
C VAL A 143 1.22 -3.33 1.60
N ARG A 144 0.20 -2.86 2.31
CA ARG A 144 0.15 -1.53 2.89
C ARG A 144 0.65 -1.60 4.32
N ILE A 145 1.70 -0.88 4.62
CA ILE A 145 2.29 -0.74 5.95
C ILE A 145 1.76 0.58 6.49
N LEU A 146 0.97 0.54 7.54
CA LEU A 146 0.30 1.69 8.14
C LEU A 146 0.85 1.92 9.54
N GLY A 147 1.10 3.18 9.88
CA GLY A 147 1.66 3.53 11.18
C GLY A 147 1.70 5.02 11.42
N ASP A 148 2.43 5.40 12.46
CA ASP A 148 2.58 6.78 12.89
C ASP A 148 4.06 7.16 12.92
N ASN A 149 4.43 8.35 12.45
CA ASN A 149 5.82 8.83 12.42
C ASN A 149 6.79 7.87 11.72
N MET A 150 6.32 7.16 10.70
CA MET A 150 7.19 6.38 9.83
C MET A 150 7.97 7.32 8.91
N SER A 151 9.17 6.92 8.52
CA SER A 151 9.99 7.63 7.53
C SER A 151 10.69 6.65 6.61
N PRO A 152 11.14 7.09 5.42
CA PRO A 152 11.99 6.29 4.55
C PRO A 152 13.19 5.67 5.29
N GLU A 153 13.86 6.45 6.13
CA GLU A 153 15.01 6.00 6.92
C GLU A 153 14.63 4.92 7.93
N LYS A 154 13.54 5.14 8.70
CA LYS A 154 13.02 4.13 9.64
C LYS A 154 12.63 2.83 8.92
N MET A 155 12.02 2.92 7.74
CA MET A 155 11.63 1.73 6.98
C MET A 155 12.86 0.97 6.45
N MET A 156 13.92 1.65 6.06
CA MET A 156 15.19 1.01 5.69
C MET A 156 15.86 0.36 6.91
N THR A 157 15.88 1.03 8.06
CA THR A 157 16.38 0.49 9.33
C THR A 157 15.62 -0.76 9.76
N LEU A 158 14.29 -0.75 9.61
CA LEU A 158 13.44 -1.92 9.88
C LEU A 158 13.72 -3.06 8.90
N ALA A 159 13.85 -2.76 7.60
CA ALA A 159 14.19 -3.76 6.59
C ALA A 159 15.54 -4.44 6.87
N ASP A 160 16.53 -3.70 7.34
CA ASP A 160 17.83 -4.26 7.75
C ASP A 160 17.71 -5.16 9.00
N ALA A 161 16.92 -4.75 9.99
CA ALA A 161 16.64 -5.58 11.16
C ALA A 161 15.94 -6.90 10.79
N MET A 162 15.05 -6.85 9.78
CA MET A 162 14.31 -8.02 9.30
C MET A 162 15.16 -9.05 8.54
N LYS A 163 16.32 -8.67 8.00
CA LYS A 163 17.19 -9.62 7.25
C LYS A 163 17.60 -10.85 8.06
N ASN A 164 17.65 -10.71 9.38
CA ASN A 164 18.03 -11.78 10.30
C ASN A 164 16.87 -12.21 11.21
N SER A 165 15.64 -11.89 10.85
CA SER A 165 14.44 -12.25 11.60
C SER A 165 13.69 -13.39 10.93
N ASP A 166 12.95 -14.15 11.73
CA ASP A 166 12.00 -15.15 11.24
C ASP A 166 10.63 -14.49 11.03
N ILE A 167 9.98 -14.86 9.94
CA ILE A 167 8.57 -14.50 9.71
C ILE A 167 7.69 -15.63 10.24
N ASP A 168 6.59 -15.29 10.90
CA ASP A 168 5.63 -16.28 11.35
C ASP A 168 4.84 -16.86 10.17
N GLU A 169 5.37 -17.92 9.56
CA GLU A 169 4.75 -18.60 8.42
C GLU A 169 3.34 -19.11 8.72
N SER A 170 3.01 -19.37 10.00
CA SER A 170 1.66 -19.82 10.37
C SER A 170 0.59 -18.76 10.10
N GLN A 171 0.95 -17.48 10.21
CA GLN A 171 0.05 -16.35 9.92
C GLN A 171 0.05 -15.98 8.42
N LEU A 172 1.02 -16.46 7.65
CA LEU A 172 1.06 -16.30 6.21
C LEU A 172 0.33 -17.42 5.45
N GLY A 173 -0.17 -18.44 6.17
CA GLY A 173 -0.76 -19.63 5.56
C GLY A 173 -1.84 -19.32 4.52
N ASP A 174 -2.73 -18.38 4.81
CA ASP A 174 -3.80 -17.99 3.89
C ASP A 174 -3.25 -17.30 2.64
N ILE A 175 -2.24 -16.45 2.77
CA ILE A 175 -1.56 -15.79 1.65
C ILE A 175 -0.84 -16.83 0.80
N MET A 176 -0.08 -17.73 1.43
CA MET A 176 0.67 -18.77 0.72
C MET A 176 -0.25 -19.75 0.00
N ASN A 177 -1.38 -20.12 0.61
CA ASN A 177 -2.36 -21.03 0.01
C ASN A 177 -3.10 -20.37 -1.16
N PHE A 178 -3.31 -19.05 -1.11
CA PHE A 178 -3.92 -18.32 -2.21
C PHE A 178 -3.07 -18.36 -3.48
N PHE A 179 -1.75 -18.28 -3.37
CA PHE A 179 -0.83 -18.29 -4.54
C PHE A 179 -0.40 -19.70 -5.00
N LYS A 180 -0.74 -20.76 -4.28
CA LYS A 180 -0.54 -22.15 -4.73
C LYS A 180 -1.68 -22.59 -5.64
#